data_a1e8e49b98162641defdcf022c4f6749
#
_entry.id   a1e8e49b98162641defdcf022c4f6749
#
_cell.length_a   1.000
_cell.length_b   1.000
_cell.length_c   1.000
_cell.angle_alpha   90.00
_cell.angle_beta   90.00
_cell.angle_gamma   90.00
#
_symmetry.space_group_name_H-M   'P 1'
#
loop_
_entity.id
_entity.type
_entity.pdbx_description
1 polymer ?
#
loop_
_entity_poly.entity_id
_entity_poly.type
_entity_poly.pdbx_seq_one_letter_code
_entity_poly.pdbx_strand_id
1 'polypeptide(L)'
;PYTTKDLDWMDSESRSSKEMKGNAPYPALLDTEADVQGHQNIVICFPIWWYVAPTIINKFLESYDFTGKKIILFATSGGSGFGKTVEKLRDSVSEDAEIIEGKMLNGNQSKEQLKKWLEQAGL
;
A
#
# COMPACT_ATOMS: atom_id res chain seq x y z
N PRO A 1 8.81 -1.25 13.24
CA PRO A 1 8.21 -2.51 12.75
C PRO A 1 7.02 -2.94 13.59
N TYR A 2 6.10 -3.70 12.98
CA TYR A 2 4.94 -4.25 13.69
C TYR A 2 5.30 -5.59 14.31
N THR A 3 4.91 -5.77 15.57
CA THR A 3 5.06 -7.05 16.28
C THR A 3 3.83 -7.93 16.06
N THR A 4 3.91 -9.20 16.43
CA THR A 4 2.75 -10.11 16.38
C THR A 4 1.57 -9.55 17.18
N LYS A 5 1.84 -8.95 18.34
CA LYS A 5 0.81 -8.32 19.18
C LYS A 5 0.19 -7.12 18.49
N ASP A 6 1.00 -6.31 17.80
CA ASP A 6 0.52 -5.15 17.05
C ASP A 6 -0.44 -5.56 15.93
N LEU A 7 -0.26 -6.75 15.38
CA LEU A 7 -1.03 -7.26 14.24
C LEU A 7 -2.24 -8.10 14.66
N ASP A 8 -2.55 -8.19 15.94
CA ASP A 8 -3.71 -8.96 16.43
C ASP A 8 -5.01 -8.23 16.07
N TRP A 9 -5.53 -8.56 14.88
CA TRP A 9 -6.74 -7.93 14.35
C TRP A 9 -8.01 -8.26 15.14
N MET A 10 -7.97 -9.28 15.99
CA MET A 10 -9.10 -9.64 16.86
C MET A 10 -9.12 -8.81 18.16
N ASP A 11 -8.02 -8.13 18.48
CA ASP A 11 -7.92 -7.24 19.63
C ASP A 11 -8.17 -5.79 19.17
N SER A 12 -9.27 -5.19 19.61
CA SER A 12 -9.65 -3.82 19.28
C SER A 12 -8.63 -2.78 19.79
N GLU A 13 -7.81 -3.15 20.76
CA GLU A 13 -6.78 -2.28 21.34
C GLU A 13 -5.40 -2.49 20.69
N SER A 14 -5.25 -3.43 19.76
CA SER A 14 -3.99 -3.63 19.05
C SER A 14 -3.66 -2.43 18.18
N ARG A 15 -2.38 -2.24 17.88
CA ARG A 15 -1.90 -1.12 17.07
C ARG A 15 -2.58 -1.09 15.71
N SER A 16 -2.64 -2.22 15.00
CA SER A 16 -3.27 -2.28 13.68
C SER A 16 -4.76 -1.94 13.74
N SER A 17 -5.48 -2.43 14.75
CA SER A 17 -6.90 -2.13 14.92
C SER A 17 -7.13 -0.64 15.13
N LYS A 18 -6.36 0.00 16.00
CA LYS A 18 -6.48 1.44 16.25
C LYS A 18 -6.17 2.27 15.02
N GLU A 19 -5.11 1.93 14.29
CA GLU A 19 -4.73 2.65 13.08
C GLU A 19 -5.81 2.56 11.99
N MET A 20 -6.37 1.36 11.79
CA MET A 20 -7.35 1.14 10.73
C MET A 20 -8.75 1.67 11.05
N LYS A 21 -9.07 1.82 12.33
CA LYS A 21 -10.37 2.36 12.76
C LYS A 21 -10.35 3.86 13.00
N GLY A 22 -9.25 4.53 12.71
CA GLY A 22 -9.11 5.97 12.88
C GLY A 22 -8.93 6.42 14.32
N ASN A 23 -8.59 5.50 15.24
CA ASN A 23 -8.38 5.78 16.65
C ASN A 23 -6.91 6.09 16.98
N ALA A 24 -6.07 6.24 15.97
CA ALA A 24 -4.68 6.63 16.09
C ALA A 24 -4.29 7.45 14.85
N PRO A 25 -3.32 8.36 14.96
CA PRO A 25 -2.81 9.08 13.79
C PRO A 25 -2.08 8.10 12.85
N TYR A 26 -1.82 8.53 11.62
CA TYR A 26 -1.00 7.75 10.71
C TYR A 26 0.38 7.51 11.36
N PRO A 27 0.91 6.28 11.29
CA PRO A 27 2.22 5.99 11.88
C PRO A 27 3.32 6.76 11.16
N ALA A 28 4.36 7.13 11.91
CA ALA A 28 5.54 7.78 11.33
C ALA A 28 6.34 6.79 10.50
N LEU A 29 6.96 7.28 9.42
CA LEU A 29 7.85 6.48 8.61
C LEU A 29 9.20 6.31 9.31
N LEU A 30 9.75 5.11 9.28
CA LEU A 30 11.08 4.84 9.78
C LEU A 30 12.15 5.44 8.86
N ASP A 31 11.96 5.35 7.55
CA ASP A 31 12.82 5.93 6.52
C ASP A 31 12.04 7.01 5.78
N THR A 32 12.57 8.23 5.76
CA THR A 32 11.95 9.40 5.13
C THR A 32 12.72 9.87 3.89
N GLU A 33 13.68 9.08 3.41
CA GLU A 33 14.59 9.47 2.32
C GLU A 33 14.50 8.53 1.12
N ALA A 34 13.31 7.95 0.84
CA ALA A 34 13.12 7.13 -0.34
C ALA A 34 13.29 7.95 -1.62
N ASP A 35 13.96 7.40 -2.62
CA ASP A 35 14.16 8.05 -3.92
C ASP A 35 12.91 7.96 -4.79
N VAL A 36 11.88 8.71 -4.44
CA VAL A 36 10.65 8.80 -5.22
C VAL A 36 10.85 9.71 -6.44
N GLN A 37 11.58 10.81 -6.27
CA GLN A 37 11.74 11.81 -7.33
C GLN A 37 12.51 11.27 -8.55
N GLY A 38 13.42 10.35 -8.34
CA GLY A 38 14.22 9.75 -9.42
C GLY A 38 13.49 8.74 -10.29
N HIS A 39 12.23 8.42 -9.97
CA HIS A 39 11.47 7.36 -10.67
C HIS A 39 10.09 7.84 -11.09
N GLN A 40 9.71 7.50 -12.32
CA GLN A 40 8.38 7.81 -12.87
C GLN A 40 7.35 6.79 -12.39
N ASN A 41 7.75 5.54 -12.25
CA ASN A 41 6.88 4.43 -11.86
C ASN A 41 7.27 3.93 -10.47
N ILE A 42 6.30 3.84 -9.58
CA ILE A 42 6.51 3.41 -8.21
C ILE A 42 5.65 2.17 -7.97
N VAL A 43 6.27 1.09 -7.52
CA VAL A 43 5.56 -0.14 -7.12
C VAL A 43 5.48 -0.17 -5.60
N ILE A 44 4.29 -0.36 -5.07
CA ILE A 44 4.06 -0.44 -3.62
C ILE A 44 3.44 -1.80 -3.31
N CYS A 45 4.02 -2.50 -2.34
CA CYS A 45 3.56 -3.81 -1.89
C CYS A 45 3.15 -3.73 -0.42
N PHE A 46 2.00 -4.27 -0.08
CA PHE A 46 1.46 -4.19 1.29
C PHE A 46 0.46 -5.32 1.56
N PRO A 47 0.19 -5.65 2.83
CA PRO A 47 -0.92 -6.54 3.18
C PRO A 47 -2.24 -5.77 3.18
N ILE A 48 -3.34 -6.44 2.85
CA ILE A 48 -4.69 -5.86 3.00
C ILE A 48 -5.13 -6.00 4.45
N TRP A 49 -5.52 -4.89 5.07
CA TRP A 49 -6.09 -4.84 6.42
C TRP A 49 -7.50 -4.23 6.33
N TRP A 50 -8.52 -4.99 6.75
CA TRP A 50 -9.92 -4.54 6.68
C TRP A 50 -10.29 -3.95 5.32
N TYR A 51 -9.97 -4.70 4.25
CA TYR A 51 -10.33 -4.39 2.86
C TYR A 51 -9.65 -3.15 2.26
N VAL A 52 -8.63 -2.61 2.91
CA VAL A 52 -7.84 -1.47 2.39
C VAL A 52 -6.36 -1.63 2.74
N ALA A 53 -5.51 -0.75 2.21
CA ALA A 53 -4.10 -0.69 2.58
C ALA A 53 -3.96 -0.18 4.03
N PRO A 54 -2.93 -0.63 4.77
CA PRO A 54 -2.60 -0.04 6.06
C PRO A 54 -2.35 1.47 5.94
N THR A 55 -2.71 2.24 6.97
CA THR A 55 -2.62 3.70 6.94
C THR A 55 -1.20 4.23 6.79
N ILE A 56 -0.17 3.41 7.09
CA ILE A 56 1.22 3.79 6.82
C ILE A 56 1.46 4.02 5.32
N ILE A 57 0.71 3.37 4.44
CA ILE A 57 0.79 3.59 2.99
C ILE A 57 0.27 4.99 2.65
N ASN A 58 -0.84 5.43 3.26
CA ASN A 58 -1.31 6.80 3.12
C ASN A 58 -0.24 7.78 3.57
N LYS A 59 0.41 7.51 4.72
CA LYS A 59 1.49 8.34 5.24
C LYS A 59 2.65 8.43 4.25
N PHE A 60 3.05 7.32 3.65
CA PHE A 60 4.11 7.30 2.63
C PHE A 60 3.72 8.16 1.43
N LEU A 61 2.50 7.99 0.90
CA LEU A 61 2.04 8.74 -0.26
C LEU A 61 1.94 10.26 0.02
N GLU A 62 1.58 10.64 1.24
CA GLU A 62 1.49 12.05 1.64
C GLU A 62 2.85 12.67 1.96
N SER A 63 3.88 11.86 2.13
CA SER A 63 5.23 12.32 2.49
C SER A 63 6.12 12.68 1.30
N TYR A 64 5.69 12.33 0.08
CA TYR A 64 6.45 12.59 -1.15
C TYR A 64 5.51 13.15 -2.23
N ASP A 65 6.11 13.78 -3.25
CA ASP A 65 5.36 14.29 -4.40
C ASP A 65 5.25 13.21 -5.47
N PHE A 66 4.03 12.74 -5.72
CA PHE A 66 3.72 11.74 -6.76
C PHE A 66 3.06 12.35 -8.00
N THR A 67 3.08 13.67 -8.13
CA THR A 67 2.49 14.38 -9.29
C THR A 67 3.00 13.80 -10.60
N GLY A 68 2.08 13.38 -11.47
CA GLY A 68 2.39 12.82 -12.78
C GLY A 68 3.01 11.43 -12.78
N LYS A 69 3.13 10.80 -11.61
CA LYS A 69 3.73 9.47 -11.47
C LYS A 69 2.67 8.37 -11.57
N LYS A 70 3.15 7.17 -11.91
CA LYS A 70 2.34 5.96 -11.95
C LYS A 70 2.65 5.12 -10.71
N ILE A 71 1.63 4.80 -9.94
CA ILE A 71 1.72 4.00 -8.71
C ILE A 71 1.02 2.67 -8.96
N ILE A 72 1.78 1.57 -8.92
CA ILE A 72 1.25 0.22 -9.14
C ILE A 72 1.18 -0.51 -7.80
N LEU A 73 0.01 -1.06 -7.48
CA LEU A 73 -0.24 -1.71 -6.20
C LEU A 73 -0.18 -3.23 -6.34
N PHE A 74 0.63 -3.86 -5.50
CA PHE A 74 0.59 -5.30 -5.27
C PHE A 74 0.29 -5.54 -3.80
N ALA A 75 -0.46 -6.59 -3.50
CA ALA A 75 -0.86 -6.84 -2.12
C ALA A 75 -0.92 -8.32 -1.80
N THR A 76 -0.86 -8.62 -0.51
CA THR A 76 -1.19 -9.93 0.05
C THR A 76 -2.48 -9.81 0.87
N SER A 77 -3.24 -10.89 0.94
CA SER A 77 -4.50 -10.89 1.67
C SER A 77 -4.82 -12.27 2.22
N GLY A 78 -5.51 -12.31 3.36
CA GLY A 78 -6.01 -13.55 3.94
C GLY A 78 -7.21 -14.16 3.19
N GLY A 79 -7.76 -13.46 2.21
CA GLY A 79 -8.91 -13.95 1.44
C GLY A 79 -9.69 -12.90 0.68
N SER A 80 -9.46 -11.62 0.97
CA SER A 80 -10.13 -10.53 0.23
C SER A 80 -9.30 -10.08 -0.96
N GLY A 81 -9.91 -9.35 -1.90
CA GLY A 81 -9.22 -8.61 -2.94
C GLY A 81 -8.76 -7.24 -2.43
N PHE A 82 -8.53 -6.31 -3.33
CA PHE A 82 -8.12 -4.95 -2.98
C PHE A 82 -9.20 -4.14 -2.27
N GLY A 83 -10.47 -4.53 -2.39
CA GLY A 83 -11.57 -3.81 -1.76
C GLY A 83 -11.60 -2.34 -2.19
N LYS A 84 -11.61 -1.43 -1.20
CA LYS A 84 -11.63 0.02 -1.45
C LYS A 84 -10.24 0.67 -1.37
N THR A 85 -9.18 -0.12 -1.59
CA THR A 85 -7.81 0.36 -1.43
C THR A 85 -7.50 1.57 -2.33
N VAL A 86 -7.80 1.48 -3.63
CA VAL A 86 -7.53 2.58 -4.57
C VAL A 86 -8.30 3.84 -4.15
N GLU A 87 -9.57 3.69 -3.81
CA GLU A 87 -10.43 4.79 -3.37
C GLU A 87 -9.86 5.49 -2.12
N LYS A 88 -9.42 4.70 -1.14
CA LYS A 88 -8.84 5.22 0.10
C LYS A 88 -7.48 5.89 -0.10
N LEU A 89 -6.68 5.42 -1.04
CA LEU A 89 -5.38 6.00 -1.33
C LEU A 89 -5.48 7.23 -2.24
N ARG A 90 -6.57 7.39 -2.96
CA ARG A 90 -6.75 8.49 -3.93
C ARG A 90 -6.58 9.86 -3.27
N ASP A 91 -7.08 10.03 -2.05
CA ASP A 91 -7.02 11.29 -1.32
C ASP A 91 -5.62 11.63 -0.78
N SER A 92 -4.71 10.67 -0.80
CA SER A 92 -3.33 10.85 -0.29
C SER A 92 -2.34 11.31 -1.37
N VAL A 93 -2.78 11.42 -2.62
CA VAL A 93 -1.95 11.88 -3.74
C VAL A 93 -2.71 12.91 -4.58
N SER A 94 -1.99 13.63 -5.44
CA SER A 94 -2.61 14.59 -6.37
C SER A 94 -3.46 13.88 -7.42
N GLU A 95 -4.40 14.61 -8.03
CA GLU A 95 -5.31 14.05 -9.05
C GLU A 95 -4.60 13.52 -10.28
N ASP A 96 -3.45 14.08 -10.62
CA ASP A 96 -2.67 13.68 -11.80
C ASP A 96 -1.70 12.54 -11.52
N ALA A 97 -1.64 12.02 -10.28
CA ALA A 97 -0.98 10.75 -10.01
C ALA A 97 -1.90 9.60 -10.41
N GLU A 98 -1.38 8.64 -11.16
CA GLU A 98 -2.14 7.46 -11.58
C GLU A 98 -1.95 6.32 -10.58
N ILE A 99 -3.05 5.76 -10.08
CA ILE A 99 -3.01 4.59 -9.20
C ILE A 99 -3.56 3.39 -9.95
N ILE A 100 -2.74 2.36 -10.12
CA ILE A 100 -3.10 1.14 -10.83
C ILE A 100 -3.20 -0.01 -9.84
N GLU A 101 -4.36 -0.64 -9.79
CA GLU A 101 -4.57 -1.87 -9.04
C GLU A 101 -3.88 -3.02 -9.78
N GLY A 102 -2.81 -3.56 -9.20
CA GLY A 102 -2.06 -4.66 -9.78
C GLY A 102 -2.66 -6.01 -9.42
N LYS A 103 -1.86 -6.87 -8.79
CA LYS A 103 -2.26 -8.25 -8.50
C LYS A 103 -2.05 -8.61 -7.03
N MET A 104 -2.82 -9.61 -6.56
CA MET A 104 -2.56 -10.27 -5.29
C MET A 104 -1.34 -11.18 -5.42
N LEU A 105 -0.42 -11.07 -4.46
CA LEU A 105 0.82 -11.85 -4.44
C LEU A 105 0.77 -13.02 -3.46
N ASN A 106 -0.42 -13.53 -3.15
CA ASN A 106 -0.55 -14.66 -2.24
C ASN A 106 0.16 -15.89 -2.79
N GLY A 107 0.89 -16.59 -1.92
CA GLY A 107 1.70 -17.73 -2.31
C GLY A 107 3.01 -17.33 -3.00
N ASN A 108 3.59 -18.25 -3.72
CA ASN A 108 4.86 -18.06 -4.41
C ASN A 108 4.63 -17.66 -5.85
N GLN A 109 5.27 -16.56 -6.27
CA GLN A 109 5.21 -16.07 -7.63
C GLN A 109 6.59 -16.22 -8.29
N SER A 110 6.62 -16.65 -9.56
CA SER A 110 7.87 -16.69 -10.32
C SER A 110 8.30 -15.29 -10.74
N LYS A 111 9.58 -15.10 -10.97
CA LYS A 111 10.11 -13.83 -11.47
C LYS A 111 9.50 -13.47 -12.83
N GLU A 112 9.31 -14.44 -13.70
CA GLU A 112 8.68 -14.23 -15.01
C GLU A 112 7.22 -13.78 -14.87
N GLN A 113 6.48 -14.36 -13.94
CA GLN A 113 5.08 -13.97 -13.69
C GLN A 113 5.00 -12.53 -13.18
N LEU A 114 5.86 -12.14 -12.25
CA LEU A 114 5.92 -10.78 -11.73
C LEU A 114 6.27 -9.79 -12.84
N LYS A 115 7.24 -10.12 -13.69
CA LYS A 115 7.62 -9.29 -14.83
C LYS A 115 6.44 -9.10 -15.79
N LYS A 116 5.71 -10.17 -16.08
CA LYS A 116 4.53 -10.11 -16.95
C LYS A 116 3.46 -9.18 -16.38
N TRP A 117 3.21 -9.24 -15.09
CA TRP A 117 2.23 -8.37 -14.44
C TRP A 117 2.65 -6.91 -14.49
N LEU A 118 3.94 -6.62 -14.31
CA LEU A 118 4.46 -5.26 -14.44
C LEU A 118 4.31 -4.74 -15.87
N GLU A 119 4.58 -5.56 -16.88
CA GLU A 119 4.37 -5.21 -18.28
C GLU A 119 2.89 -4.92 -18.58
N GLN A 120 1.98 -5.72 -18.03
CA GLN A 120 0.53 -5.51 -18.17
C GLN A 120 0.09 -4.18 -17.51
N ALA A 121 0.77 -3.72 -16.49
CA ALA A 121 0.52 -2.43 -15.85
C ALA A 121 1.16 -1.25 -16.59
N GLY A 122 1.86 -1.50 -17.69
CA GLY A 122 2.45 -0.45 -18.52
C GLY A 122 3.90 -0.10 -18.21
N LEU A 123 4.60 -1.00 -17.52
CA LEU A 123 6.03 -0.80 -17.22
C LEU A 123 6.96 -1.45 -18.23
#